data_0c1005ef724b880cbc848e8f8b0fdb29
#
_entry.id   0c1005ef724b880cbc848e8f8b0fdb29
#
_cell.length_a   1.000
_cell.length_b   1.000
_cell.length_c   1.000
_cell.angle_alpha   90.00
_cell.angle_beta   90.00
_cell.angle_gamma   90.00
#
_symmetry.space_group_name_H-M   'P 1'
#
loop_
_entity.id
_entity.type
_entity.pdbx_description
1 polymer ?
#
loop_
_entity_poly.entity_id
_entity_poly.type
_entity_poly.pdbx_seq_one_letter_code
_entity_poly.pdbx_strand_id
1 'polypeptide(L)'
;VTTVKASALFFTKPLTITGGGTLNAKSEDFCAIYAWGTDLTIDDCTVNASSAGYGINGDSGESEKLTIRNADVTAEGGQEGAICNFYSLTLEGCTITQPAGAAFDATLNGVALNGELVKSGLTIAKGTSGILQPTISTTAPKGIYTLNGQKLRGTLRDQAKGLYIVSGKK
;
A
#
# COMPACT_ATOMS: atom_id res chain seq x y z
N VAL A 1 5.46 38.08 -17.38
CA VAL A 1 5.89 36.71 -17.67
C VAL A 1 4.79 35.80 -17.16
N THR A 2 4.11 35.10 -18.08
CA THR A 2 3.07 34.12 -17.71
C THR A 2 3.79 32.82 -17.32
N THR A 3 3.77 32.45 -16.05
CA THR A 3 4.31 31.17 -15.60
C THR A 3 3.32 30.08 -15.98
N VAL A 4 3.72 29.16 -16.84
CA VAL A 4 2.89 28.00 -17.19
C VAL A 4 3.10 26.96 -16.10
N LYS A 5 2.03 26.68 -15.35
CA LYS A 5 2.05 25.59 -14.36
C LYS A 5 2.05 24.24 -15.09
N ALA A 6 3.02 23.38 -14.78
CA ALA A 6 3.18 22.10 -15.45
C ALA A 6 3.08 20.93 -14.47
N SER A 7 2.36 19.90 -14.88
CA SER A 7 2.38 18.59 -14.19
C SER A 7 3.54 17.73 -14.70
N ALA A 8 4.11 16.90 -13.84
CA ALA A 8 5.13 15.95 -14.27
C ALA A 8 4.51 14.82 -15.12
N LEU A 9 3.32 14.38 -14.76
CA LEU A 9 2.51 13.45 -15.55
C LEU A 9 1.08 14.01 -15.67
N PHE A 10 0.61 14.17 -16.90
CA PHE A 10 -0.74 14.67 -17.20
C PHE A 10 -1.44 13.77 -18.21
N PHE A 11 -2.69 13.41 -17.97
CA PHE A 11 -3.47 12.58 -18.87
C PHE A 11 -4.99 12.86 -18.76
N THR A 12 -5.71 12.55 -19.85
CA THR A 12 -7.14 12.80 -20.02
C THR A 12 -7.92 11.54 -20.40
N LYS A 13 -7.27 10.39 -20.33
CA LYS A 13 -7.85 9.06 -20.56
C LYS A 13 -7.43 8.14 -19.43
N PRO A 14 -8.22 7.11 -19.10
CA PRO A 14 -7.86 6.18 -18.05
C PRO A 14 -6.43 5.66 -18.21
N LEU A 15 -5.65 5.74 -17.14
CA LEU A 15 -4.25 5.32 -17.11
C LEU A 15 -4.04 4.26 -16.04
N THR A 16 -3.26 3.24 -16.40
CA THR A 16 -2.74 2.26 -15.44
C THR A 16 -1.22 2.37 -15.41
N ILE A 17 -0.66 2.62 -14.21
CA ILE A 17 0.77 2.57 -13.94
C ILE A 17 1.05 1.22 -13.31
N THR A 18 1.90 0.39 -13.94
CA THR A 18 2.18 -0.99 -13.51
C THR A 18 3.58 -1.43 -13.93
N GLY A 19 4.03 -2.61 -13.51
CA GLY A 19 5.24 -3.24 -14.04
C GLY A 19 6.35 -3.48 -13.01
N GLY A 20 6.08 -3.48 -11.72
CA GLY A 20 7.04 -3.84 -10.66
C GLY A 20 8.19 -2.85 -10.46
N GLY A 21 8.23 -1.75 -11.22
CA GLY A 21 9.25 -0.71 -11.13
C GLY A 21 8.88 0.45 -10.22
N THR A 22 9.68 1.52 -10.27
CA THR A 22 9.45 2.76 -9.53
C THR A 22 9.25 3.93 -10.48
N LEU A 23 8.13 4.64 -10.32
CA LEU A 23 7.88 5.93 -10.96
C LEU A 23 8.15 7.05 -9.95
N ASN A 24 9.05 7.97 -10.29
CA ASN A 24 9.25 9.22 -9.54
C ASN A 24 8.68 10.37 -10.37
N ALA A 25 7.57 10.95 -9.91
CA ALA A 25 6.94 12.11 -10.54
C ALA A 25 7.14 13.34 -9.64
N LYS A 26 7.81 14.36 -10.17
CA LYS A 26 8.05 15.62 -9.43
C LYS A 26 7.64 16.82 -10.26
N SER A 27 6.86 17.72 -9.66
CA SER A 27 6.55 19.03 -10.19
C SER A 27 6.92 20.13 -9.20
N GLU A 28 7.41 21.26 -9.70
CA GLU A 28 7.84 22.37 -8.84
C GLU A 28 6.65 23.30 -8.47
N ASP A 29 5.54 23.25 -9.23
CA ASP A 29 4.52 24.29 -9.12
C ASP A 29 3.06 23.85 -9.31
N PHE A 30 2.76 22.65 -9.81
CA PHE A 30 1.37 22.24 -10.03
C PHE A 30 1.06 20.83 -9.51
N CYS A 31 0.99 19.81 -10.37
CA CYS A 31 0.71 18.44 -9.94
C CYS A 31 1.90 17.52 -10.24
N ALA A 32 2.24 16.62 -9.33
CA ALA A 32 3.16 15.55 -9.69
C ALA A 32 2.47 14.60 -10.68
N ILE A 33 1.23 14.17 -10.39
CA ILE A 33 0.40 13.36 -11.28
C ILE A 33 -0.98 14.02 -11.38
N TYR A 34 -1.47 14.27 -12.59
CA TYR A 34 -2.76 14.88 -12.83
C TYR A 34 -3.64 14.04 -13.76
N ALA A 35 -4.68 13.45 -13.18
CA ALA A 35 -5.73 12.71 -13.89
C ALA A 35 -6.91 13.63 -14.19
N TRP A 36 -6.87 14.34 -15.30
CA TRP A 36 -7.89 15.32 -15.62
C TRP A 36 -9.16 14.68 -16.15
N GLY A 37 -10.21 14.66 -15.31
CA GLY A 37 -11.53 14.13 -15.63
C GLY A 37 -11.51 12.63 -15.96
N THR A 38 -10.59 11.85 -15.35
CA THR A 38 -10.41 10.45 -15.72
C THR A 38 -9.85 9.60 -14.56
N ASP A 39 -9.91 8.29 -14.71
CA ASP A 39 -9.49 7.34 -13.67
C ASP A 39 -7.98 7.06 -13.72
N LEU A 40 -7.39 6.84 -12.54
CA LEU A 40 -6.01 6.38 -12.36
C LEU A 40 -5.98 5.05 -11.61
N THR A 41 -5.24 4.10 -12.15
CA THR A 41 -4.90 2.85 -11.45
C THR A 41 -3.39 2.76 -11.26
N ILE A 42 -2.94 2.46 -10.05
CA ILE A 42 -1.56 2.15 -9.69
C ILE A 42 -1.54 0.70 -9.22
N ASP A 43 -0.83 -0.17 -9.94
CA ASP A 43 -0.89 -1.62 -9.74
C ASP A 43 0.49 -2.26 -9.78
N ASP A 44 0.83 -3.00 -8.72
CA ASP A 44 2.09 -3.77 -8.60
C ASP A 44 3.36 -2.97 -8.96
N CYS A 45 3.47 -1.76 -8.42
CA CYS A 45 4.62 -0.87 -8.62
C CYS A 45 4.85 0.06 -7.42
N THR A 46 5.90 0.86 -7.47
CA THR A 46 6.16 1.94 -6.52
C THR A 46 5.97 3.29 -7.21
N VAL A 47 5.23 4.20 -6.59
CA VAL A 47 5.03 5.57 -7.07
C VAL A 47 5.43 6.58 -6.00
N ASN A 48 6.34 7.48 -6.35
CA ASN A 48 6.70 8.63 -5.53
C ASN A 48 6.26 9.90 -6.27
N ALA A 49 5.23 10.56 -5.75
CA ALA A 49 4.65 11.76 -6.32
C ALA A 49 4.88 12.95 -5.38
N SER A 50 5.61 13.96 -5.83
CA SER A 50 5.94 15.14 -5.02
C SER A 50 5.74 16.42 -5.81
N SER A 51 5.02 17.38 -5.23
CA SER A 51 4.83 18.70 -5.82
C SER A 51 4.66 19.78 -4.75
N ALA A 52 4.99 21.04 -5.11
CA ALA A 52 4.65 22.18 -4.28
C ALA A 52 3.14 22.47 -4.27
N GLY A 53 2.40 22.07 -5.32
CA GLY A 53 0.96 22.16 -5.40
C GLY A 53 0.26 20.88 -4.94
N TYR A 54 -0.09 20.02 -5.89
CA TYR A 54 -0.80 18.76 -5.67
C TYR A 54 0.13 17.56 -5.87
N GLY A 55 0.05 16.56 -5.03
CA GLY A 55 0.74 15.30 -5.24
C GLY A 55 0.10 14.49 -6.37
N ILE A 56 -0.89 13.69 -6.08
CA ILE A 56 -1.72 12.96 -7.04
C ILE A 56 -3.10 13.60 -7.03
N ASN A 57 -3.47 14.19 -8.16
CA ASN A 57 -4.66 15.00 -8.30
C ASN A 57 -5.62 14.42 -9.32
N GLY A 58 -6.91 14.30 -8.98
CA GLY A 58 -8.00 14.07 -9.90
C GLY A 58 -8.28 15.33 -10.72
N ASP A 59 -9.49 15.85 -10.66
CA ASP A 59 -9.82 17.15 -11.26
C ASP A 59 -10.84 17.86 -10.38
N SER A 60 -12.07 17.37 -10.41
CA SER A 60 -13.19 17.95 -9.68
C SER A 60 -13.60 17.14 -8.46
N GLY A 61 -13.23 15.85 -8.40
CA GLY A 61 -13.73 14.91 -7.39
C GLY A 61 -15.17 14.46 -7.66
N GLU A 62 -15.68 14.65 -8.86
CA GLU A 62 -17.06 14.30 -9.21
C GLU A 62 -17.20 12.89 -9.77
N SER A 63 -16.20 12.40 -10.49
CA SER A 63 -16.24 11.09 -11.15
C SER A 63 -14.92 10.34 -11.17
N GLU A 64 -13.81 11.03 -11.02
CA GLU A 64 -12.44 10.47 -11.10
C GLU A 64 -12.18 9.49 -9.97
N LYS A 65 -11.76 8.28 -10.32
CA LYS A 65 -11.47 7.21 -9.35
C LYS A 65 -9.98 6.92 -9.30
N LEU A 66 -9.47 6.82 -8.09
CA LEU A 66 -8.11 6.34 -7.85
C LEU A 66 -8.18 4.92 -7.28
N THR A 67 -7.56 3.97 -7.97
CA THR A 67 -7.38 2.61 -7.47
C THR A 67 -5.90 2.35 -7.26
N ILE A 68 -5.53 1.91 -6.06
CA ILE A 68 -4.16 1.52 -5.72
C ILE A 68 -4.20 0.05 -5.28
N ARG A 69 -3.45 -0.79 -6.00
CA ARG A 69 -3.48 -2.23 -5.83
C ARG A 69 -2.07 -2.79 -5.69
N ASN A 70 -1.81 -3.54 -4.63
CA ASN A 70 -0.50 -4.18 -4.39
C ASN A 70 0.70 -3.25 -4.66
N ALA A 71 0.58 -1.98 -4.31
CA ALA A 71 1.55 -0.94 -4.66
C ALA A 71 1.99 -0.14 -3.43
N ASP A 72 3.22 0.39 -3.49
CA ASP A 72 3.73 1.35 -2.53
C ASP A 72 3.62 2.75 -3.13
N VAL A 73 2.98 3.67 -2.41
CA VAL A 73 2.80 5.04 -2.87
C VAL A 73 3.23 6.02 -1.79
N THR A 74 4.12 6.95 -2.14
CA THR A 74 4.36 8.15 -1.35
C THR A 74 3.84 9.36 -2.11
N ALA A 75 3.14 10.25 -1.43
CA ALA A 75 2.58 11.45 -2.05
C ALA A 75 2.78 12.69 -1.17
N GLU A 76 3.16 13.77 -1.83
CA GLU A 76 3.29 15.10 -1.24
C GLU A 76 2.70 16.15 -2.17
N GLY A 77 1.81 17.00 -1.62
CA GLY A 77 1.24 18.15 -2.30
C GLY A 77 1.26 19.35 -1.36
N GLY A 78 2.35 20.10 -1.40
CA GLY A 78 2.72 21.06 -0.36
C GLY A 78 1.68 22.13 -0.02
N GLN A 79 0.87 22.56 -0.97
CA GLN A 79 -0.15 23.59 -0.74
C GLN A 79 -1.56 23.02 -0.67
N GLU A 80 -1.90 22.05 -1.52
CA GLU A 80 -3.28 21.64 -1.74
C GLU A 80 -3.61 20.29 -1.12
N GLY A 81 -2.89 19.23 -1.48
CA GLY A 81 -3.10 17.90 -0.95
C GLY A 81 -2.21 16.83 -1.58
N ALA A 82 -1.85 15.84 -0.79
CA ALA A 82 -1.03 14.72 -1.25
C ALA A 82 -1.79 13.83 -2.25
N ILE A 83 -3.03 13.47 -1.93
CA ILE A 83 -4.00 12.79 -2.81
C ILE A 83 -5.33 13.49 -2.63
N CYS A 84 -5.84 14.13 -3.68
CA CYS A 84 -7.08 14.91 -3.62
C CYS A 84 -7.80 15.02 -4.96
N ASN A 85 -9.01 15.58 -4.89
CA ASN A 85 -9.91 15.79 -6.03
C ASN A 85 -10.26 14.51 -6.79
N PHE A 86 -10.40 13.39 -6.04
CA PHE A 86 -10.97 12.15 -6.54
C PHE A 86 -12.35 11.90 -5.93
N TYR A 87 -13.27 11.38 -6.72
CA TYR A 87 -14.58 10.91 -6.26
C TYR A 87 -14.43 9.75 -5.27
N SER A 88 -13.47 8.86 -5.50
CA SER A 88 -13.22 7.73 -4.63
C SER A 88 -11.78 7.25 -4.66
N LEU A 89 -11.33 6.67 -3.56
CA LEU A 89 -10.09 5.92 -3.42
C LEU A 89 -10.38 4.47 -3.06
N THR A 90 -9.90 3.54 -3.88
CA THR A 90 -9.95 2.10 -3.59
C THR A 90 -8.54 1.58 -3.31
N LEU A 91 -8.37 0.90 -2.17
CA LEU A 91 -7.12 0.26 -1.77
C LEU A 91 -7.29 -1.25 -1.76
N GLU A 92 -6.51 -1.97 -2.57
CA GLU A 92 -6.53 -3.42 -2.68
C GLU A 92 -5.13 -3.99 -2.37
N GLY A 93 -5.03 -4.79 -1.30
CA GLY A 93 -3.75 -5.34 -0.86
C GLY A 93 -2.72 -4.29 -0.41
N CYS A 94 -3.17 -3.10 -0.04
CA CYS A 94 -2.37 -2.02 0.52
C CYS A 94 -3.19 -1.18 1.51
N THR A 95 -2.52 -0.40 2.35
CA THR A 95 -3.16 0.45 3.37
C THR A 95 -2.41 1.76 3.53
N ILE A 96 -3.12 2.81 3.97
CA ILE A 96 -2.48 4.05 4.39
C ILE A 96 -1.74 3.77 5.71
N THR A 97 -0.44 4.00 5.72
CA THR A 97 0.42 3.77 6.90
C THR A 97 0.87 5.05 7.56
N GLN A 98 0.96 6.14 6.80
CA GLN A 98 1.31 7.46 7.30
C GLN A 98 0.47 8.55 6.62
N PRO A 99 0.07 9.59 7.35
CA PRO A 99 0.07 9.64 8.82
C PRO A 99 -0.93 8.65 9.42
N ALA A 100 -0.65 8.16 10.63
CA ALA A 100 -1.52 7.19 11.28
C ALA A 100 -2.93 7.76 11.49
N GLY A 101 -3.96 7.01 11.09
CA GLY A 101 -5.37 7.42 11.18
C GLY A 101 -5.87 8.22 9.99
N ALA A 102 -5.02 8.53 8.99
CA ALA A 102 -5.49 9.14 7.75
C ALA A 102 -6.36 8.16 6.96
N ALA A 103 -7.40 8.67 6.33
CA ALA A 103 -8.32 7.92 5.49
C ALA A 103 -8.85 8.79 4.35
N PHE A 104 -9.45 8.17 3.35
CA PHE A 104 -10.15 8.91 2.30
C PHE A 104 -11.42 9.54 2.90
N ASP A 105 -11.57 10.84 2.72
CA ASP A 105 -12.74 11.61 3.10
C ASP A 105 -13.49 12.03 1.85
N ALA A 106 -14.70 11.50 1.66
CA ALA A 106 -15.52 11.78 0.49
C ALA A 106 -16.08 13.21 0.46
N THR A 107 -16.08 13.93 1.59
CA THR A 107 -16.50 15.33 1.65
C THR A 107 -15.39 16.25 1.16
N LEU A 108 -14.14 15.87 1.42
CA LEU A 108 -12.95 16.58 0.97
C LEU A 108 -12.39 16.04 -0.36
N ASN A 109 -12.97 14.96 -0.89
CA ASN A 109 -12.53 14.28 -2.11
C ASN A 109 -11.03 13.90 -2.09
N GLY A 110 -10.52 13.49 -0.92
CA GLY A 110 -9.10 13.24 -0.77
C GLY A 110 -8.73 12.52 0.51
N VAL A 111 -7.45 12.22 0.66
CA VAL A 111 -6.95 11.62 1.90
C VAL A 111 -6.80 12.71 2.95
N ALA A 112 -7.47 12.53 4.07
CA ALA A 112 -7.56 13.48 5.16
C ALA A 112 -7.20 12.87 6.50
N LEU A 113 -6.82 13.73 7.43
CA LEU A 113 -6.63 13.44 8.84
C LEU A 113 -7.25 14.55 9.69
N ASN A 114 -8.10 14.21 10.64
CA ASN A 114 -8.78 15.17 11.53
C ASN A 114 -9.57 16.26 10.78
N GLY A 115 -10.15 15.95 9.61
CA GLY A 115 -10.96 16.89 8.82
C GLY A 115 -10.15 17.82 7.91
N GLU A 116 -8.85 17.61 7.75
CA GLU A 116 -7.99 18.36 6.85
C GLU A 116 -7.26 17.45 5.88
N LEU A 117 -7.09 17.88 4.62
CA LEU A 117 -6.33 17.12 3.64
C LEU A 117 -4.86 16.95 4.07
N VAL A 118 -4.37 15.72 3.96
CA VAL A 118 -2.95 15.41 4.19
C VAL A 118 -2.15 16.03 3.05
N LYS A 119 -1.17 16.89 3.38
CA LYS A 119 -0.34 17.61 2.40
C LYS A 119 1.03 16.99 2.22
N SER A 120 1.58 16.39 3.27
CA SER A 120 2.93 15.80 3.24
C SER A 120 3.01 14.52 4.05
N GLY A 121 4.00 13.69 3.73
CA GLY A 121 4.25 12.45 4.45
C GLY A 121 3.17 11.38 4.28
N LEU A 122 2.33 11.47 3.23
CA LEU A 122 1.37 10.41 2.95
C LEU A 122 2.10 9.20 2.40
N THR A 123 1.88 8.07 3.05
CA THR A 123 2.42 6.77 2.63
C THR A 123 1.32 5.73 2.62
N ILE A 124 1.16 5.08 1.48
CA ILE A 124 0.36 3.88 1.29
C ILE A 124 1.34 2.75 1.06
N ALA A 125 1.29 1.73 1.90
CA ALA A 125 2.20 0.60 1.79
C ALA A 125 1.43 -0.65 1.33
N LYS A 126 2.06 -1.36 0.43
CA LYS A 126 1.69 -2.71 0.04
C LYS A 126 1.58 -3.59 1.28
N GLY A 127 0.43 -4.20 1.47
CA GLY A 127 0.28 -5.22 2.49
C GLY A 127 1.31 -6.31 2.21
N THR A 128 2.09 -6.67 3.21
CA THR A 128 2.76 -7.95 3.12
C THR A 128 1.65 -8.97 2.94
N SER A 129 1.55 -9.62 1.79
CA SER A 129 0.82 -10.88 1.66
C SER A 129 1.56 -11.88 2.55
N GLY A 130 1.43 -11.65 3.84
CA GLY A 130 1.93 -12.54 4.85
C GLY A 130 0.97 -13.71 4.87
N ILE A 131 1.31 -14.76 4.17
CA ILE A 131 1.47 -15.98 4.94
C ILE A 131 2.31 -15.51 6.12
N LEU A 132 1.66 -15.28 7.28
CA LEU A 132 2.39 -15.19 8.54
C LEU A 132 3.30 -16.40 8.53
N GLN A 133 4.57 -16.19 8.17
CA GLN A 133 5.55 -17.23 8.34
C GLN A 133 5.44 -17.52 9.83
N PRO A 134 4.91 -18.67 10.22
CA PRO A 134 4.73 -18.94 11.64
C PRO A 134 6.10 -18.67 12.24
N THR A 135 6.17 -17.71 13.15
CA THR A 135 7.39 -17.46 13.91
C THR A 135 7.66 -18.78 14.57
N ILE A 136 8.50 -19.60 13.94
CA ILE A 136 8.94 -20.84 14.53
C ILE A 136 9.75 -20.35 15.71
N SER A 137 9.10 -20.29 16.86
CA SER A 137 9.81 -20.16 18.11
C SER A 137 10.90 -21.23 18.06
N THR A 138 12.15 -20.81 17.99
CA THR A 138 13.31 -21.70 17.90
C THR A 138 13.44 -22.64 19.12
N THR A 139 12.54 -22.51 20.05
CA THR A 139 12.26 -23.46 21.15
C THR A 139 11.07 -24.35 20.82
N ALA A 140 11.11 -25.06 19.68
CA ALA A 140 10.19 -26.17 19.49
C ALA A 140 10.35 -27.13 20.65
N PRO A 141 9.31 -27.43 21.44
CA PRO A 141 9.43 -28.32 22.55
C PRO A 141 9.90 -29.69 22.04
N LYS A 142 11.05 -30.14 22.53
CA LYS A 142 11.60 -31.47 22.17
C LYS A 142 10.54 -32.54 22.45
N GLY A 143 10.27 -33.39 21.49
CA GLY A 143 9.31 -34.45 21.69
C GLY A 143 9.04 -35.30 20.46
N ILE A 144 8.26 -36.33 20.65
CA ILE A 144 7.73 -37.19 19.61
C ILE A 144 6.26 -36.80 19.43
N TYR A 145 5.84 -36.63 18.19
CA TYR A 145 4.48 -36.23 17.86
C TYR A 145 3.89 -37.17 16.81
N THR A 146 2.59 -37.41 16.90
CA THR A 146 1.84 -38.04 15.82
C THR A 146 1.79 -37.11 14.60
N LEU A 147 1.40 -37.63 13.44
CA LEU A 147 1.16 -36.79 12.23
C LEU A 147 0.08 -35.71 12.43
N ASN A 148 -0.82 -35.93 13.40
CA ASN A 148 -1.85 -34.96 13.76
C ASN A 148 -1.36 -33.93 14.80
N GLY A 149 -0.06 -33.89 15.12
CA GLY A 149 0.53 -32.92 16.04
C GLY A 149 0.35 -33.22 17.52
N GLN A 150 -0.21 -34.37 17.90
CA GLN A 150 -0.38 -34.75 19.30
C GLN A 150 0.97 -35.23 19.88
N LYS A 151 1.41 -34.61 20.99
CA LYS A 151 2.64 -34.98 21.67
C LYS A 151 2.51 -36.33 22.40
N LEU A 152 3.43 -37.23 22.14
CA LEU A 152 3.50 -38.52 22.78
C LEU A 152 4.46 -38.49 24.00
N ARG A 153 4.19 -39.33 24.97
CA ARG A 153 5.06 -39.52 26.14
C ARG A 153 6.06 -40.65 25.89
N GLY A 154 7.23 -40.59 26.52
CA GLY A 154 8.27 -41.59 26.41
C GLY A 154 9.25 -41.37 25.28
N THR A 155 9.98 -42.42 24.90
CA THR A 155 10.99 -42.41 23.84
C THR A 155 10.44 -43.02 22.55
N LEU A 156 11.13 -42.81 21.42
CA LEU A 156 10.74 -43.40 20.14
C LEU A 156 10.68 -44.96 20.19
N ARG A 157 11.46 -45.56 21.06
CA ARG A 157 11.49 -47.04 21.25
C ARG A 157 10.22 -47.54 21.93
N ASP A 158 9.55 -46.68 22.70
CA ASP A 158 8.36 -47.05 23.49
C ASP A 158 7.07 -46.86 22.66
N GLN A 159 7.19 -46.36 21.43
CA GLN A 159 6.02 -46.13 20.57
C GLN A 159 5.71 -47.35 19.71
N ALA A 160 4.44 -47.56 19.40
CA ALA A 160 4.01 -48.55 18.42
C ALA A 160 4.65 -48.29 17.06
N LYS A 161 4.81 -49.32 16.22
CA LYS A 161 5.32 -49.11 14.86
C LYS A 161 4.43 -48.15 14.10
N GLY A 162 5.01 -47.06 13.60
CA GLY A 162 4.28 -46.00 12.90
C GLY A 162 5.18 -44.88 12.42
N LEU A 163 4.58 -43.86 11.77
CA LEU A 163 5.27 -42.67 11.34
C LEU A 163 5.07 -41.55 12.37
N TYR A 164 6.18 -40.94 12.82
CA TYR A 164 6.18 -39.91 13.85
C TYR A 164 7.04 -38.73 13.43
N ILE A 165 6.70 -37.56 13.96
CA ILE A 165 7.52 -36.37 13.83
C ILE A 165 8.38 -36.24 15.09
N VAL A 166 9.70 -36.26 14.92
CA VAL A 166 10.66 -36.08 16.02
C VAL A 166 11.30 -34.72 15.89
N SER A 167 10.99 -33.80 16.82
CA SER A 167 11.60 -32.47 16.86
C SER A 167 12.86 -32.48 17.71
N GLY A 168 13.97 -32.04 17.16
CA GLY A 168 15.22 -31.74 17.85
C GLY A 168 16.34 -32.74 17.63
N LYS A 169 17.13 -32.43 16.75
CA LYS A 169 18.56 -32.35 16.46
C LYS A 169 18.83 -32.55 15.00
N LYS A 170 19.47 -31.52 14.42
CA LYS A 170 20.47 -31.83 13.39
C LYS A 170 21.70 -32.44 14.07
#